data_4708b8119b4604316f1939d21da53dd8
#
_entry.id   4708b8119b4604316f1939d21da53dd8
#
_cell.length_a   1.000
_cell.length_b   1.000
_cell.length_c   1.000
_cell.angle_alpha   90.00
_cell.angle_beta   90.00
_cell.angle_gamma   90.00
#
_symmetry.space_group_name_H-M   'P 1'
#
loop_
_entity.id
_entity.type
_entity.pdbx_description
1 polymer ?
#
loop_
_entity_poly.entity_id
_entity_poly.type
_entity_poly.pdbx_seq_one_letter_code
_entity_poly.pdbx_strand_id
1 'polypeptide(L)'
;MRPALAISNYGLDYITSAGPVPVLRDISLEIAPGEVLGLVGESGSGKSSLAWALMRHLPANACEKGGSLALGDIDLQRLTAKQLTQVRGRRLGMVFQDPSTALNPTLTIGRQVTEALARHRGLRPREADALAIELLGHVELRNPAALMRRYPHEISGGEKQRVIIATAFGCKPEVILFDEPTTALDVITGARILDLFTRLRTETKVAALYISHDLAMMTRTADRVAVIKHGLVVEQAPASEIFRRPRQADTRALVAAVPRPERRLVHDRPEESVLLAANQIEVHYARRGLLRPAPPPATNAVDLTVRAGEILGLVGESGSGKSSIARALTGLARFSGDIAFAGRTLRSGDDMDRAYRRDVQIVFQHPDSSLNPRHRIGEILSRPLKLYGGNPVDVARLLEQVRLPASYASRWPHQLSGGEKQRVAIARAFAARPKLVICDEITAPLDVSVQAQIIELLLALRAETGAAYLFITHDLNLIRQIAHRIAVMRRGELVDCLPVEAFDADHVHPYTRELMAASPTPVG
;
A
#
# COMPACT_ATOMS: atom_id res chain seq x y z
N MET A 1 15.45 18.28 28.93
CA MET A 1 16.14 17.01 28.59
C MET A 1 16.72 17.13 27.19
N ARG A 2 17.86 16.51 26.92
CA ARG A 2 18.42 16.49 25.59
C ARG A 2 17.56 15.58 24.68
N PRO A 3 17.22 15.98 23.45
CA PRO A 3 16.47 15.12 22.53
C PRO A 3 17.27 13.86 22.18
N ALA A 4 16.58 12.74 21.96
CA ALA A 4 17.17 11.50 21.46
C ALA A 4 17.64 11.64 20.01
N LEU A 5 16.86 12.39 19.20
CA LEU A 5 17.20 12.76 17.83
C LEU A 5 16.84 14.23 17.61
N ALA A 6 17.75 15.00 17.01
CA ALA A 6 17.51 16.39 16.63
C ALA A 6 17.96 16.65 15.19
N ILE A 7 17.13 17.36 14.46
CA ILE A 7 17.36 17.83 13.10
C ILE A 7 17.17 19.33 13.15
N SER A 8 18.14 20.11 12.69
CA SER A 8 18.08 21.57 12.73
C SER A 8 18.42 22.16 11.36
N ASN A 9 17.48 22.86 10.78
CA ASN A 9 17.59 23.61 9.52
C ASN A 9 18.21 22.78 8.37
N TYR A 10 17.86 21.47 8.33
CA TYR A 10 18.49 20.53 7.39
C TYR A 10 17.89 20.65 5.99
N GLY A 11 18.78 20.79 5.00
CA GLY A 11 18.45 20.85 3.58
C GLY A 11 19.14 19.77 2.76
N LEU A 12 18.44 19.26 1.73
CA LEU A 12 18.94 18.22 0.83
C LEU A 12 18.41 18.41 -0.59
N ASP A 13 19.32 18.43 -1.57
CA ASP A 13 18.99 18.40 -2.99
C ASP A 13 19.45 17.08 -3.62
N TYR A 14 18.78 16.64 -4.68
CA TYR A 14 19.31 15.64 -5.60
C TYR A 14 19.74 16.29 -6.92
N ILE A 15 20.97 16.03 -7.32
CA ILE A 15 21.51 16.51 -8.60
C ILE A 15 21.03 15.56 -9.71
N THR A 16 20.28 16.12 -10.66
CA THR A 16 19.76 15.40 -11.83
C THR A 16 20.36 15.97 -13.12
N SER A 17 20.12 15.30 -14.24
CA SER A 17 20.52 15.82 -15.58
C SER A 17 19.87 17.17 -15.92
N ALA A 18 18.73 17.49 -15.30
CA ALA A 18 18.03 18.77 -15.47
C ALA A 18 18.45 19.84 -14.45
N GLY A 19 19.40 19.54 -13.56
CA GLY A 19 19.85 20.42 -12.48
C GLY A 19 19.50 19.92 -11.08
N PRO A 20 19.78 20.73 -10.03
CA PRO A 20 19.46 20.39 -8.65
C PRO A 20 17.95 20.42 -8.41
N VAL A 21 17.43 19.37 -7.76
CA VAL A 21 16.04 19.26 -7.34
C VAL A 21 16.00 19.28 -5.81
N PRO A 22 15.44 20.33 -5.19
CA PRO A 22 15.32 20.43 -3.75
C PRO A 22 14.32 19.39 -3.22
N VAL A 23 14.76 18.58 -2.26
CA VAL A 23 13.96 17.50 -1.65
C VAL A 23 13.61 17.80 -0.20
N LEU A 24 14.56 18.34 0.57
CA LEU A 24 14.34 18.80 1.95
C LEU A 24 14.79 20.24 2.07
N ARG A 25 14.00 21.06 2.76
CA ARG A 25 14.22 22.49 2.91
C ARG A 25 13.99 22.88 4.36
N ASP A 26 15.04 23.29 5.05
CA ASP A 26 14.96 23.84 6.41
C ASP A 26 14.19 22.95 7.39
N ILE A 27 14.45 21.64 7.34
CA ILE A 27 13.78 20.68 8.22
C ILE A 27 14.32 20.83 9.64
N SER A 28 13.42 21.12 10.58
CA SER A 28 13.72 21.19 12.00
C SER A 28 12.73 20.35 12.80
N LEU A 29 13.22 19.26 13.41
CA LEU A 29 12.43 18.28 14.17
C LEU A 29 13.24 17.79 15.37
N GLU A 30 12.57 17.54 16.47
CA GLU A 30 13.16 16.93 17.67
C GLU A 30 12.30 15.77 18.16
N ILE A 31 12.94 14.72 18.64
CA ILE A 31 12.31 13.56 19.24
C ILE A 31 12.89 13.37 20.64
N ALA A 32 12.03 13.42 21.65
CA ALA A 32 12.43 13.17 23.02
C ALA A 32 12.69 11.67 23.28
N PRO A 33 13.46 11.30 24.32
CA PRO A 33 13.61 9.91 24.71
C PRO A 33 12.26 9.23 24.97
N GLY A 34 12.00 8.08 24.34
CA GLY A 34 10.75 7.33 24.45
C GLY A 34 9.56 7.90 23.66
N GLU A 35 9.73 9.03 22.97
CA GLU A 35 8.70 9.65 22.14
C GLU A 35 8.61 8.95 20.77
N VAL A 36 7.40 8.85 20.23
CA VAL A 36 7.14 8.51 18.82
C VAL A 36 6.70 9.77 18.09
N LEU A 37 7.54 10.25 17.18
CA LEU A 37 7.18 11.30 16.23
C LEU A 37 6.71 10.66 14.92
N GLY A 38 5.44 10.86 14.57
CA GLY A 38 4.91 10.51 13.26
C GLY A 38 5.35 11.53 12.21
N LEU A 39 5.85 11.08 11.06
CA LEU A 39 6.14 11.94 9.91
C LEU A 39 5.20 11.54 8.76
N VAL A 40 4.26 12.41 8.41
CA VAL A 40 3.25 12.16 7.40
C VAL A 40 3.32 13.18 6.26
N GLY A 41 2.87 12.80 5.07
CA GLY A 41 2.85 13.68 3.89
C GLY A 41 2.67 12.87 2.61
N GLU A 42 2.48 13.57 1.51
CA GLU A 42 2.31 12.97 0.18
C GLU A 42 3.58 12.23 -0.29
N SER A 43 3.42 11.32 -1.27
CA SER A 43 4.56 10.67 -1.92
C SER A 43 5.47 11.73 -2.57
N GLY A 44 6.79 11.53 -2.45
CA GLY A 44 7.76 12.50 -2.95
C GLY A 44 7.95 13.75 -2.07
N SER A 45 7.31 13.85 -0.90
CA SER A 45 7.51 14.99 0.01
C SER A 45 8.85 15.00 0.75
N GLY A 46 9.67 13.93 0.62
CA GLY A 46 11.01 13.85 1.21
C GLY A 46 11.13 12.97 2.46
N LYS A 47 10.05 12.30 2.91
CA LYS A 47 10.03 11.47 4.14
C LYS A 47 11.15 10.41 4.19
N SER A 48 11.20 9.55 3.19
CA SER A 48 12.24 8.50 3.11
C SER A 48 13.63 9.09 2.89
N SER A 49 13.76 10.22 2.15
CA SER A 49 15.04 10.91 2.02
C SER A 49 15.57 11.42 3.36
N LEU A 50 14.68 11.86 4.25
CA LEU A 50 15.05 12.24 5.62
C LEU A 50 15.54 11.02 6.42
N ALA A 51 14.84 9.88 6.34
CA ALA A 51 15.29 8.64 7.00
C ALA A 51 16.67 8.18 6.48
N TRP A 52 16.89 8.23 5.17
CA TRP A 52 18.19 7.90 4.56
C TRP A 52 19.30 8.90 4.96
N ALA A 53 18.96 10.19 5.11
CA ALA A 53 19.91 11.21 5.60
C ALA A 53 20.33 10.91 7.06
N LEU A 54 19.38 10.59 7.94
CA LEU A 54 19.64 10.20 9.32
C LEU A 54 20.49 8.93 9.41
N MET A 55 20.23 7.96 8.54
CA MET A 55 21.06 6.76 8.42
C MET A 55 22.41 7.03 7.74
N ARG A 56 22.68 8.26 7.26
CA ARG A 56 23.88 8.61 6.48
C ARG A 56 24.08 7.69 5.26
N HIS A 57 22.97 7.27 4.64
CA HIS A 57 22.97 6.38 3.47
C HIS A 57 22.32 7.09 2.28
N LEU A 58 22.89 8.24 1.92
CA LEU A 58 22.45 9.02 0.79
C LEU A 58 23.08 8.53 -0.53
N PRO A 59 22.36 8.58 -1.65
CA PRO A 59 22.92 8.25 -2.96
C PRO A 59 23.99 9.29 -3.39
N ALA A 60 24.84 8.90 -4.33
CA ALA A 60 25.99 9.73 -4.74
C ALA A 60 25.61 11.09 -5.33
N ASN A 61 24.38 11.24 -5.86
CA ASN A 61 23.86 12.50 -6.38
C ASN A 61 23.16 13.38 -5.33
N ALA A 62 23.20 12.99 -4.05
CA ALA A 62 22.68 13.81 -2.96
C ALA A 62 23.66 14.93 -2.59
N CYS A 63 23.14 16.13 -2.38
CA CYS A 63 23.87 17.32 -1.98
C CYS A 63 23.21 17.96 -0.76
N GLU A 64 23.85 17.86 0.41
CA GLU A 64 23.37 18.51 1.65
C GLU A 64 23.61 20.01 1.57
N LYS A 65 22.60 20.79 1.95
CA LYS A 65 22.61 22.27 1.84
C LYS A 65 22.85 22.98 3.16
N GLY A 66 23.08 22.26 4.22
CA GLY A 66 23.33 22.82 5.55
C GLY A 66 22.46 22.17 6.61
N GLY A 67 22.48 22.75 7.79
CA GLY A 67 21.81 22.21 8.98
C GLY A 67 22.61 21.12 9.68
N SER A 68 22.01 20.52 10.70
CA SER A 68 22.65 19.47 11.49
C SER A 68 21.73 18.30 11.77
N LEU A 69 22.33 17.11 11.89
CA LEU A 69 21.67 15.84 12.25
C LEU A 69 22.37 15.29 13.50
N ALA A 70 21.70 15.29 14.64
CA ALA A 70 22.25 14.84 15.92
C ALA A 70 21.47 13.66 16.52
N LEU A 71 22.20 12.65 16.97
CA LEU A 71 21.68 11.52 17.76
C LEU A 71 22.20 11.65 19.19
N GLY A 72 21.37 12.16 20.08
CA GLY A 72 21.78 12.53 21.44
C GLY A 72 22.95 13.53 21.43
N ASP A 73 24.14 13.04 21.76
CA ASP A 73 25.40 13.82 21.81
C ASP A 73 26.24 13.73 20.52
N ILE A 74 25.84 12.91 19.56
CA ILE A 74 26.62 12.61 18.35
C ILE A 74 26.11 13.45 17.18
N ASP A 75 27.00 14.17 16.52
CA ASP A 75 26.78 14.75 15.21
C ASP A 75 26.97 13.67 14.12
N LEU A 76 25.87 13.24 13.50
CA LEU A 76 25.88 12.15 12.52
C LEU A 76 26.66 12.51 11.24
N GLN A 77 26.74 13.81 10.89
CA GLN A 77 27.40 14.27 9.66
C GLN A 77 28.92 14.23 9.76
N ARG A 78 29.46 14.27 10.98
CA ARG A 78 30.91 14.24 11.24
C ARG A 78 31.48 12.85 11.42
N LEU A 79 30.64 11.81 11.42
CA LEU A 79 31.09 10.44 11.62
C LEU A 79 31.80 9.88 10.40
N THR A 80 32.92 9.22 10.62
CA THR A 80 33.59 8.38 9.61
C THR A 80 32.77 7.13 9.31
N ALA A 81 33.00 6.47 8.17
CA ALA A 81 32.34 5.22 7.81
C ALA A 81 32.48 4.14 8.90
N LYS A 82 33.64 4.06 9.56
CA LYS A 82 33.88 3.11 10.66
C LYS A 82 33.04 3.44 11.89
N GLN A 83 32.90 4.71 12.25
CA GLN A 83 32.06 5.16 13.37
C GLN A 83 30.58 4.96 13.07
N LEU A 84 30.14 5.21 11.83
CA LEU A 84 28.77 4.94 11.40
C LEU A 84 28.38 3.46 11.57
N THR A 85 29.29 2.51 11.30
CA THR A 85 29.01 1.09 11.53
C THR A 85 28.82 0.73 13.01
N GLN A 86 29.30 1.56 13.93
CA GLN A 86 29.09 1.39 15.37
C GLN A 86 27.78 2.04 15.86
N VAL A 87 27.32 3.08 15.16
CA VAL A 87 26.06 3.79 15.48
C VAL A 87 24.86 3.04 14.89
N ARG A 88 24.96 2.63 13.61
CA ARG A 88 23.89 1.88 12.94
C ARG A 88 23.69 0.53 13.62
N GLY A 89 22.43 0.22 13.95
CA GLY A 89 22.00 -0.97 14.67
C GLY A 89 22.13 -0.85 16.20
N ARG A 90 23.22 -0.28 16.71
CA ARG A 90 23.46 -0.17 18.15
C ARG A 90 22.77 1.03 18.81
N ARG A 91 22.78 2.20 18.17
CA ARG A 91 22.14 3.44 18.69
C ARG A 91 20.99 3.89 17.79
N LEU A 92 21.10 3.72 16.48
CA LEU A 92 20.10 4.07 15.49
C LEU A 92 19.72 2.83 14.68
N GLY A 93 18.49 2.33 14.86
CA GLY A 93 17.92 1.23 14.10
C GLY A 93 17.07 1.74 12.93
N MET A 94 16.78 0.86 11.96
CA MET A 94 15.83 1.14 10.88
C MET A 94 15.01 -0.09 10.53
N VAL A 95 13.72 0.12 10.33
CA VAL A 95 12.76 -0.84 9.77
C VAL A 95 12.31 -0.30 8.43
N PHE A 96 12.59 -1.06 7.37
CA PHE A 96 12.39 -0.64 5.97
C PHE A 96 10.97 -0.91 5.49
N GLN A 97 10.56 -0.20 4.44
CA GLN A 97 9.26 -0.32 3.80
C GLN A 97 9.01 -1.71 3.20
N ASP A 98 9.97 -2.23 2.43
CA ASP A 98 9.89 -3.56 1.83
C ASP A 98 10.79 -4.56 2.57
N PRO A 99 10.19 -5.50 3.33
CA PRO A 99 10.95 -6.49 4.06
C PRO A 99 11.74 -7.44 3.14
N SER A 100 11.37 -7.57 1.87
CA SER A 100 12.08 -8.44 0.93
C SER A 100 13.41 -7.84 0.48
N THR A 101 13.53 -6.52 0.48
CA THR A 101 14.80 -5.82 0.17
C THR A 101 15.73 -5.72 1.38
N ALA A 102 15.18 -5.78 2.59
CA ALA A 102 15.96 -5.70 3.84
C ALA A 102 16.63 -7.02 4.22
N LEU A 103 16.09 -8.16 3.77
CA LEU A 103 16.62 -9.49 4.06
C LEU A 103 17.40 -10.05 2.87
N ASN A 104 18.61 -10.56 3.11
CA ASN A 104 19.40 -11.22 2.08
C ASN A 104 18.77 -12.59 1.73
N PRO A 105 18.31 -12.81 0.48
CA PRO A 105 17.60 -14.03 0.10
C PRO A 105 18.48 -15.29 0.12
N THR A 106 19.82 -15.15 0.13
CA THR A 106 20.77 -16.26 0.11
C THR A 106 21.21 -16.72 1.50
N LEU A 107 20.82 -16.00 2.55
CA LEU A 107 21.13 -16.33 3.94
C LEU A 107 19.87 -16.76 4.68
N THR A 108 20.02 -17.69 5.62
CA THR A 108 18.93 -18.08 6.51
C THR A 108 18.55 -16.94 7.46
N ILE A 109 17.30 -16.94 7.93
CA ILE A 109 16.78 -15.95 8.89
C ILE A 109 17.67 -15.92 10.14
N GLY A 110 17.98 -17.09 10.71
CA GLY A 110 18.81 -17.21 11.90
C GLY A 110 20.17 -16.52 11.74
N ARG A 111 20.86 -16.78 10.62
CA ARG A 111 22.17 -16.16 10.37
C ARG A 111 22.10 -14.64 10.36
N GLN A 112 21.08 -14.06 9.74
CA GLN A 112 20.93 -12.62 9.63
C GLN A 112 20.61 -11.97 10.98
N VAL A 113 19.71 -12.57 11.77
CA VAL A 113 19.36 -12.07 13.10
C VAL A 113 20.55 -12.19 14.06
N THR A 114 21.20 -13.36 14.12
CA THR A 114 22.32 -13.61 15.03
C THR A 114 23.54 -12.77 14.68
N GLU A 115 23.83 -12.52 13.40
CA GLU A 115 24.92 -11.63 12.98
C GLU A 115 24.70 -10.21 13.51
N ALA A 116 23.49 -9.66 13.37
CA ALA A 116 23.16 -8.33 13.90
C ALA A 116 23.32 -8.27 15.43
N LEU A 117 22.78 -9.26 16.15
CA LEU A 117 22.88 -9.33 17.61
C LEU A 117 24.33 -9.50 18.09
N ALA A 118 25.10 -10.41 17.49
CA ALA A 118 26.50 -10.62 17.84
C ALA A 118 27.32 -9.33 17.65
N ARG A 119 27.12 -8.65 16.50
CA ARG A 119 27.83 -7.42 16.16
C ARG A 119 27.51 -6.25 17.07
N HIS A 120 26.21 -5.99 17.31
CA HIS A 120 25.77 -4.77 17.99
C HIS A 120 25.64 -4.93 19.50
N ARG A 121 25.44 -6.16 20.01
CA ARG A 121 25.38 -6.49 21.43
C ARG A 121 26.65 -7.11 21.98
N GLY A 122 27.62 -7.46 21.12
CA GLY A 122 28.86 -8.10 21.52
C GLY A 122 28.68 -9.55 22.05
N LEU A 123 27.59 -10.22 21.64
CA LEU A 123 27.24 -11.56 22.11
C LEU A 123 28.09 -12.64 21.43
N ARG A 124 28.38 -13.71 22.18
CA ARG A 124 28.95 -14.93 21.59
C ARG A 124 27.91 -15.65 20.71
N PRO A 125 28.33 -16.45 19.72
CA PRO A 125 27.40 -17.10 18.78
C PRO A 125 26.22 -17.83 19.44
N ARG A 126 26.48 -18.65 20.47
CA ARG A 126 25.43 -19.40 21.19
C ARG A 126 24.47 -18.48 21.94
N GLU A 127 24.95 -17.39 22.51
CA GLU A 127 24.13 -16.39 23.21
C GLU A 127 23.25 -15.61 22.21
N ALA A 128 23.82 -15.28 21.05
CA ALA A 128 23.09 -14.63 19.97
C ALA A 128 22.00 -15.53 19.39
N ASP A 129 22.26 -16.84 19.21
CA ASP A 129 21.25 -17.81 18.76
C ASP A 129 20.10 -17.96 19.76
N ALA A 130 20.41 -18.07 21.06
CA ALA A 130 19.39 -18.17 22.10
C ALA A 130 18.52 -16.91 22.16
N LEU A 131 19.15 -15.72 22.13
CA LEU A 131 18.42 -14.45 22.11
C LEU A 131 17.61 -14.27 20.83
N ALA A 132 18.11 -14.70 19.67
CA ALA A 132 17.38 -14.65 18.41
C ALA A 132 16.08 -15.47 18.50
N ILE A 133 16.13 -16.69 19.02
CA ILE A 133 14.95 -17.55 19.21
C ILE A 133 13.95 -16.88 20.16
N GLU A 134 14.41 -16.30 21.27
CA GLU A 134 13.58 -15.57 22.22
C GLU A 134 12.89 -14.36 21.56
N LEU A 135 13.64 -13.51 20.85
CA LEU A 135 13.11 -12.33 20.17
C LEU A 135 12.10 -12.68 19.08
N LEU A 136 12.37 -13.73 18.30
CA LEU A 136 11.42 -14.23 17.29
C LEU A 136 10.14 -14.77 17.95
N GLY A 137 10.23 -15.33 19.15
CA GLY A 137 9.08 -15.70 19.97
C GLY A 137 8.30 -14.48 20.47
N HIS A 138 8.97 -13.44 20.95
CA HIS A 138 8.36 -12.19 21.41
C HIS A 138 7.56 -11.47 20.31
N VAL A 139 7.96 -11.60 19.05
CA VAL A 139 7.19 -11.08 17.90
C VAL A 139 6.16 -12.07 17.36
N GLU A 140 5.78 -13.07 18.15
CA GLU A 140 4.72 -14.05 17.86
C GLU A 140 4.94 -14.88 16.59
N LEU A 141 6.18 -15.14 16.22
CA LEU A 141 6.51 -16.05 15.14
C LEU A 141 6.37 -17.50 15.62
N ARG A 142 5.66 -18.31 14.86
CA ARG A 142 5.44 -19.72 15.19
C ARG A 142 6.73 -20.52 15.01
N ASN A 143 7.06 -21.37 15.99
CA ASN A 143 8.23 -22.24 15.97
C ASN A 143 9.54 -21.50 15.62
N PRO A 144 9.99 -20.54 16.46
CA PRO A 144 11.16 -19.71 16.18
C PRO A 144 12.42 -20.52 15.85
N ALA A 145 12.65 -21.64 16.53
CA ALA A 145 13.82 -22.50 16.30
C ALA A 145 13.84 -23.12 14.89
N ALA A 146 12.69 -23.48 14.35
CA ALA A 146 12.58 -23.96 12.97
C ALA A 146 12.72 -22.79 11.98
N LEU A 147 12.17 -21.62 12.32
CA LEU A 147 12.26 -20.42 11.48
C LEU A 147 13.71 -19.96 11.27
N MET A 148 14.58 -20.11 12.26
CA MET A 148 16.01 -19.82 12.16
C MET A 148 16.72 -20.50 10.98
N ARG A 149 16.20 -21.64 10.54
CA ARG A 149 16.77 -22.45 9.44
C ARG A 149 16.17 -22.12 8.07
N ARG A 150 15.06 -21.34 8.02
CA ARG A 150 14.40 -20.97 6.78
C ARG A 150 15.07 -19.79 6.10
N TYR A 151 14.85 -19.71 4.79
CA TYR A 151 15.26 -18.58 3.96
C TYR A 151 14.11 -17.55 3.83
N PRO A 152 14.41 -16.29 3.48
CA PRO A 152 13.37 -15.25 3.32
C PRO A 152 12.25 -15.63 2.35
N HIS A 153 12.53 -16.37 1.28
CA HIS A 153 11.52 -16.79 0.31
C HIS A 153 10.55 -17.89 0.81
N GLU A 154 10.87 -18.53 1.95
CA GLU A 154 10.04 -19.57 2.56
C GLU A 154 9.07 -19.04 3.63
N ILE A 155 9.06 -17.72 3.86
CA ILE A 155 8.21 -17.07 4.86
C ILE A 155 7.40 -15.93 4.25
N SER A 156 6.24 -15.65 4.84
CA SER A 156 5.32 -14.60 4.41
C SER A 156 5.89 -13.18 4.60
N GLY A 157 5.29 -12.18 3.93
CA GLY A 157 5.66 -10.78 4.09
C GLY A 157 5.55 -10.29 5.54
N GLY A 158 4.47 -10.65 6.22
CA GLY A 158 4.27 -10.32 7.64
C GLY A 158 5.27 -11.00 8.57
N GLU A 159 5.69 -12.25 8.30
CA GLU A 159 6.75 -12.92 9.05
C GLU A 159 8.10 -12.24 8.82
N LYS A 160 8.43 -11.86 7.57
CA LYS A 160 9.65 -11.08 7.26
C LYS A 160 9.69 -9.77 8.05
N GLN A 161 8.58 -9.04 8.06
CA GLN A 161 8.47 -7.76 8.77
C GLN A 161 8.69 -7.94 10.28
N ARG A 162 8.08 -8.98 10.88
CA ARG A 162 8.29 -9.31 12.29
C ARG A 162 9.76 -9.68 12.59
N VAL A 163 10.44 -10.39 11.69
CA VAL A 163 11.89 -10.69 11.81
C VAL A 163 12.71 -9.41 11.83
N ILE A 164 12.43 -8.46 10.93
CA ILE A 164 13.16 -7.17 10.87
C ILE A 164 12.91 -6.36 12.14
N ILE A 165 11.66 -6.28 12.62
CA ILE A 165 11.30 -5.61 13.86
C ILE A 165 12.00 -6.26 15.05
N ALA A 166 11.97 -7.61 15.17
CA ALA A 166 12.67 -8.34 16.22
C ALA A 166 14.17 -8.03 16.23
N THR A 167 14.78 -7.98 15.04
CA THR A 167 16.21 -7.68 14.89
C THR A 167 16.51 -6.24 15.32
N ALA A 168 15.71 -5.26 14.88
CA ALA A 168 15.89 -3.85 15.20
C ALA A 168 15.78 -3.60 16.72
N PHE A 169 14.72 -4.09 17.36
CA PHE A 169 14.53 -3.95 18.80
C PHE A 169 15.53 -4.79 19.61
N GLY A 170 15.92 -5.96 19.12
CA GLY A 170 16.89 -6.86 19.76
C GLY A 170 18.26 -6.23 19.93
N CYS A 171 18.66 -5.32 19.05
CA CYS A 171 19.88 -4.54 19.16
C CYS A 171 19.82 -3.46 20.27
N LYS A 172 18.63 -3.17 20.85
CA LYS A 172 18.37 -2.15 21.88
C LYS A 172 18.87 -0.75 21.47
N PRO A 173 18.47 -0.21 20.32
CA PRO A 173 18.87 1.13 19.91
C PRO A 173 18.20 2.20 20.75
N GLU A 174 18.73 3.43 20.74
CA GLU A 174 18.12 4.60 21.37
C GLU A 174 16.95 5.14 20.52
N VAL A 175 17.10 5.07 19.20
CA VAL A 175 16.11 5.54 18.21
C VAL A 175 15.92 4.48 17.14
N ILE A 176 14.67 4.25 16.72
CA ILE A 176 14.34 3.44 15.54
C ILE A 176 13.60 4.31 14.51
N LEU A 177 14.08 4.25 13.26
CA LEU A 177 13.39 4.84 12.11
C LEU A 177 12.49 3.77 11.48
N PHE A 178 11.21 4.04 11.38
CA PHE A 178 10.25 3.19 10.66
C PHE A 178 9.87 3.88 9.35
N ASP A 179 10.25 3.31 8.23
CA ASP A 179 9.89 3.83 6.91
C ASP A 179 8.76 2.97 6.32
N GLU A 180 7.52 3.40 6.52
CA GLU A 180 6.28 2.77 6.05
C GLU A 180 6.21 1.24 6.33
N PRO A 181 6.38 0.78 7.56
CA PRO A 181 6.61 -0.64 7.86
C PRO A 181 5.39 -1.55 7.62
N THR A 182 4.23 -0.99 7.30
CA THR A 182 2.97 -1.72 7.11
C THR A 182 2.42 -1.66 5.69
N THR A 183 2.98 -0.84 4.80
CA THR A 183 2.46 -0.57 3.44
C THR A 183 2.38 -1.82 2.56
N ALA A 184 3.31 -2.77 2.72
CA ALA A 184 3.33 -4.02 1.95
C ALA A 184 2.49 -5.15 2.57
N LEU A 185 1.71 -4.86 3.63
CA LEU A 185 0.97 -5.84 4.40
C LEU A 185 -0.55 -5.66 4.24
N ASP A 186 -1.28 -6.75 4.38
CA ASP A 186 -2.74 -6.66 4.51
C ASP A 186 -3.14 -6.02 5.85
N VAL A 187 -4.38 -5.54 5.92
CA VAL A 187 -4.91 -4.75 7.05
C VAL A 187 -4.78 -5.48 8.39
N ILE A 188 -5.11 -6.77 8.45
CA ILE A 188 -5.04 -7.57 9.69
C ILE A 188 -3.58 -7.73 10.14
N THR A 189 -2.70 -8.07 9.20
CA THR A 189 -1.26 -8.21 9.48
C THR A 189 -0.66 -6.87 9.88
N GLY A 190 -1.04 -5.78 9.20
CA GLY A 190 -0.63 -4.41 9.52
C GLY A 190 -1.04 -4.00 10.95
N ALA A 191 -2.30 -4.24 11.33
CA ALA A 191 -2.80 -3.96 12.68
C ALA A 191 -2.00 -4.73 13.76
N ARG A 192 -1.75 -6.01 13.54
CA ARG A 192 -0.94 -6.84 14.46
C ARG A 192 0.52 -6.34 14.58
N ILE A 193 1.10 -5.81 13.51
CA ILE A 193 2.44 -5.18 13.55
C ILE A 193 2.42 -3.90 14.38
N LEU A 194 1.35 -3.10 14.31
CA LEU A 194 1.21 -1.90 15.13
C LEU A 194 1.03 -2.21 16.62
N ASP A 195 0.22 -3.23 16.94
CA ASP A 195 0.05 -3.69 18.31
C ASP A 195 1.39 -4.22 18.88
N LEU A 196 2.13 -4.97 18.06
CA LEU A 196 3.49 -5.41 18.40
C LEU A 196 4.42 -4.23 18.64
N PHE A 197 4.44 -3.23 17.75
CA PHE A 197 5.24 -2.03 17.91
C PHE A 197 4.90 -1.30 19.22
N THR A 198 3.62 -1.09 19.50
CA THR A 198 3.15 -0.41 20.72
C THR A 198 3.61 -1.13 21.99
N ARG A 199 3.52 -2.47 22.00
CA ARG A 199 4.02 -3.32 23.10
C ARG A 199 5.52 -3.17 23.28
N LEU A 200 6.31 -3.37 22.21
CA LEU A 200 7.77 -3.29 22.25
C LEU A 200 8.26 -1.88 22.66
N ARG A 201 7.59 -0.83 22.17
CA ARG A 201 7.86 0.55 22.58
C ARG A 201 7.68 0.74 24.10
N THR A 202 6.56 0.25 24.64
CA THR A 202 6.24 0.38 26.08
C THR A 202 7.29 -0.34 26.94
N GLU A 203 7.74 -1.52 26.52
CA GLU A 203 8.74 -2.33 27.21
C GLU A 203 10.14 -1.72 27.15
N THR A 204 10.53 -1.18 26.00
CA THR A 204 11.92 -0.74 25.74
C THR A 204 12.13 0.76 25.95
N LYS A 205 11.06 1.56 25.93
CA LYS A 205 11.08 3.03 25.95
C LYS A 205 11.97 3.63 24.85
N VAL A 206 12.07 2.96 23.71
CA VAL A 206 12.81 3.43 22.53
C VAL A 206 12.11 4.65 21.95
N ALA A 207 12.87 5.65 21.51
CA ALA A 207 12.34 6.73 20.71
C ALA A 207 12.18 6.31 19.25
N ALA A 208 11.18 6.85 18.55
CA ALA A 208 10.95 6.47 17.16
C ALA A 208 10.58 7.66 16.26
N LEU A 209 11.11 7.65 15.03
CA LEU A 209 10.55 8.38 13.90
C LEU A 209 9.73 7.39 13.07
N TYR A 210 8.41 7.58 13.05
CA TYR A 210 7.50 6.69 12.34
C TYR A 210 6.96 7.39 11.08
N ILE A 211 7.45 6.98 9.91
CA ILE A 211 7.04 7.50 8.62
C ILE A 211 5.86 6.68 8.10
N SER A 212 4.78 7.36 7.71
CA SER A 212 3.64 6.74 7.05
C SER A 212 2.90 7.75 6.17
N HIS A 213 2.22 7.25 5.16
CA HIS A 213 1.21 8.02 4.43
C HIS A 213 -0.20 7.82 5.05
N ASP A 214 -0.38 6.85 5.94
CA ASP A 214 -1.64 6.59 6.64
C ASP A 214 -1.74 7.45 7.90
N LEU A 215 -2.46 8.55 7.75
CA LEU A 215 -2.68 9.50 8.84
C LEU A 215 -3.57 8.90 9.93
N ALA A 216 -4.54 8.05 9.61
CA ALA A 216 -5.42 7.41 10.61
C ALA A 216 -4.61 6.49 11.55
N MET A 217 -3.64 5.78 11.00
CA MET A 217 -2.74 4.94 11.78
C MET A 217 -1.89 5.77 12.77
N MET A 218 -1.50 6.99 12.40
CA MET A 218 -0.69 7.86 13.26
C MET A 218 -1.40 8.26 14.56
N THR A 219 -2.74 8.35 14.58
CA THR A 219 -3.47 8.66 15.83
C THR A 219 -3.33 7.59 16.90
N ARG A 220 -3.06 6.35 16.49
CA ARG A 220 -2.91 5.20 17.40
C ARG A 220 -1.47 4.98 17.87
N THR A 221 -0.49 5.47 17.10
CA THR A 221 0.93 5.10 17.30
C THR A 221 1.82 6.26 17.71
N ALA A 222 1.54 7.48 17.25
CA ALA A 222 2.40 8.64 17.46
C ALA A 222 1.92 9.51 18.63
N ASP A 223 2.87 10.06 19.39
CA ASP A 223 2.61 11.08 20.41
C ASP A 223 2.41 12.45 19.76
N ARG A 224 3.28 12.78 18.82
CA ARG A 224 3.23 13.99 17.98
C ARG A 224 3.33 13.60 16.53
N VAL A 225 2.77 14.44 15.66
CA VAL A 225 2.84 14.27 14.19
C VAL A 225 3.41 15.54 13.58
N ALA A 226 4.36 15.37 12.67
CA ALA A 226 4.87 16.39 11.76
C ALA A 226 4.33 16.10 10.35
N VAL A 227 3.72 17.10 9.75
CA VAL A 227 3.23 17.04 8.35
C VAL A 227 4.25 17.68 7.44
N ILE A 228 4.74 16.92 6.46
CA ILE A 228 5.73 17.40 5.48
C ILE A 228 5.10 17.52 4.10
N LYS A 229 5.33 18.65 3.43
CA LYS A 229 4.89 18.90 2.06
C LYS A 229 5.98 19.65 1.28
N HIS A 230 6.29 19.18 0.07
CA HIS A 230 7.32 19.78 -0.79
C HIS A 230 8.66 20.04 -0.07
N GLY A 231 9.05 19.12 0.80
CA GLY A 231 10.29 19.18 1.55
C GLY A 231 10.29 20.15 2.74
N LEU A 232 9.14 20.68 3.15
CA LEU A 232 8.97 21.57 4.31
C LEU A 232 8.07 20.95 5.36
N VAL A 233 8.40 21.10 6.63
CA VAL A 233 7.47 20.80 7.72
C VAL A 233 6.44 21.91 7.80
N VAL A 234 5.19 21.62 7.42
CA VAL A 234 4.11 22.60 7.35
C VAL A 234 3.35 22.73 8.66
N GLU A 235 3.26 21.66 9.44
CA GLU A 235 2.61 21.66 10.74
C GLU A 235 3.19 20.57 11.63
N GLN A 236 3.28 20.86 12.96
CA GLN A 236 3.67 19.91 13.96
C GLN A 236 2.85 20.14 15.23
N ALA A 237 2.18 19.08 15.73
CA ALA A 237 1.35 19.13 16.91
C ALA A 237 1.18 17.72 17.54
N PRO A 238 0.61 17.60 18.75
CA PRO A 238 0.13 16.32 19.27
C PRO A 238 -0.76 15.60 18.25
N ALA A 239 -0.64 14.29 18.13
CA ALA A 239 -1.37 13.51 17.11
C ALA A 239 -2.88 13.79 17.16
N SER A 240 -3.49 13.88 18.33
CA SER A 240 -4.91 14.19 18.50
C SER A 240 -5.31 15.58 17.99
N GLU A 241 -4.42 16.58 18.05
CA GLU A 241 -4.71 17.93 17.55
C GLU A 241 -4.65 17.99 16.02
N ILE A 242 -3.68 17.33 15.39
CA ILE A 242 -3.55 17.26 13.91
C ILE A 242 -4.85 16.77 13.28
N PHE A 243 -5.54 15.82 13.93
CA PHE A 243 -6.80 15.28 13.41
C PHE A 243 -8.02 16.14 13.72
N ARG A 244 -8.11 16.64 14.95
CA ARG A 244 -9.31 17.34 15.41
C ARG A 244 -9.34 18.81 14.99
N ARG A 245 -8.16 19.46 14.97
CA ARG A 245 -8.03 20.92 14.75
C ARG A 245 -6.79 21.27 13.92
N PRO A 246 -6.66 20.73 12.68
CA PRO A 246 -5.53 21.07 11.82
C PRO A 246 -5.53 22.57 11.53
N ARG A 247 -4.38 23.22 11.73
CA ARG A 247 -4.23 24.67 11.61
C ARG A 247 -3.90 25.08 10.18
N GLN A 248 -3.07 24.28 9.50
CA GLN A 248 -2.62 24.57 8.13
C GLN A 248 -3.61 24.03 7.08
N ALA A 249 -3.73 24.76 5.96
CA ALA A 249 -4.62 24.37 4.86
C ALA A 249 -4.24 22.99 4.29
N ASP A 250 -2.95 22.73 4.14
CA ASP A 250 -2.43 21.45 3.63
C ASP A 250 -2.76 20.28 4.56
N THR A 251 -2.63 20.49 5.87
CA THR A 251 -3.01 19.48 6.88
C THR A 251 -4.51 19.23 6.86
N ARG A 252 -5.33 20.28 6.74
CA ARG A 252 -6.80 20.13 6.60
C ARG A 252 -7.16 19.32 5.37
N ALA A 253 -6.53 19.59 4.23
CA ALA A 253 -6.75 18.84 3.00
C ALA A 253 -6.37 17.35 3.16
N LEU A 254 -5.23 17.08 3.79
CA LEU A 254 -4.76 15.71 4.05
C LEU A 254 -5.71 14.95 5.00
N VAL A 255 -6.16 15.59 6.09
CA VAL A 255 -7.13 15.00 7.04
C VAL A 255 -8.50 14.76 6.38
N ALA A 256 -8.95 15.69 5.53
CA ALA A 256 -10.22 15.57 4.80
C ALA A 256 -10.21 14.43 3.76
N ALA A 257 -9.03 14.09 3.23
CA ALA A 257 -8.84 13.02 2.26
C ALA A 257 -8.85 11.60 2.90
N VAL A 258 -8.67 11.50 4.23
CA VAL A 258 -8.72 10.20 4.93
C VAL A 258 -10.12 9.59 4.83
N PRO A 259 -10.25 8.34 4.35
CA PRO A 259 -11.54 7.68 4.25
C PRO A 259 -12.22 7.52 5.62
N ARG A 260 -13.48 7.95 5.70
CA ARG A 260 -14.32 7.82 6.90
C ARG A 260 -15.57 7.02 6.55
N PRO A 261 -15.77 5.83 7.10
CA PRO A 261 -16.87 4.94 6.71
C PRO A 261 -18.26 5.57 6.93
N GLU A 262 -18.37 6.52 7.87
CA GLU A 262 -19.64 7.25 8.13
C GLU A 262 -19.99 8.23 7.02
N ARG A 263 -19.01 8.68 6.23
CA ARG A 263 -19.22 9.62 5.12
C ARG A 263 -19.45 8.86 3.82
N ARG A 264 -20.71 8.50 3.56
CA ARG A 264 -21.10 7.90 2.28
C ARG A 264 -20.91 8.88 1.12
N LEU A 265 -20.36 8.41 0.01
CA LEU A 265 -20.19 9.17 -1.23
C LEU A 265 -21.18 8.72 -2.32
N VAL A 266 -21.79 7.55 -2.16
CA VAL A 266 -22.75 6.96 -3.10
C VAL A 266 -24.06 6.74 -2.36
N HIS A 267 -25.14 7.31 -2.89
CA HIS A 267 -26.48 7.32 -2.28
C HIS A 267 -27.57 6.76 -3.21
N ASP A 268 -27.24 6.58 -4.49
CA ASP A 268 -28.16 5.97 -5.46
C ASP A 268 -28.31 4.46 -5.19
N ARG A 269 -29.36 3.88 -5.76
CA ARG A 269 -29.58 2.43 -5.71
C ARG A 269 -29.25 1.85 -7.07
N PRO A 270 -28.51 0.74 -7.13
CA PRO A 270 -28.27 0.04 -8.38
C PRO A 270 -29.58 -0.55 -8.91
N GLU A 271 -29.60 -0.83 -10.21
CA GLU A 271 -30.70 -1.58 -10.80
C GLU A 271 -30.79 -2.99 -10.19
N GLU A 272 -31.98 -3.58 -10.18
CA GLU A 272 -32.14 -4.96 -9.71
C GLU A 272 -31.59 -6.00 -10.69
N SER A 273 -31.42 -5.59 -11.96
CA SER A 273 -30.93 -6.45 -13.03
C SER A 273 -29.50 -6.89 -12.81
N VAL A 274 -29.25 -8.22 -12.87
CA VAL A 274 -27.92 -8.80 -12.76
C VAL A 274 -27.18 -8.59 -14.09
N LEU A 275 -26.09 -7.83 -14.05
CA LEU A 275 -25.20 -7.62 -15.20
C LEU A 275 -24.20 -8.76 -15.37
N LEU A 276 -23.61 -9.21 -14.26
CA LEU A 276 -22.65 -10.32 -14.23
C LEU A 276 -22.99 -11.27 -13.10
N ALA A 277 -23.03 -12.57 -13.38
CA ALA A 277 -23.06 -13.64 -12.39
C ALA A 277 -21.92 -14.61 -12.66
N ALA A 278 -21.07 -14.80 -11.67
CA ALA A 278 -20.00 -15.79 -11.65
C ALA A 278 -20.44 -16.92 -10.73
N ASN A 279 -20.58 -18.16 -11.22
CA ASN A 279 -21.10 -19.30 -10.50
C ASN A 279 -20.03 -20.36 -10.39
N GLN A 280 -19.71 -20.75 -9.15
CA GLN A 280 -18.77 -21.82 -8.79
C GLN A 280 -17.39 -21.63 -9.44
N ILE A 281 -16.87 -20.39 -9.41
CA ILE A 281 -15.60 -20.05 -10.07
C ILE A 281 -14.41 -20.58 -9.28
N GLU A 282 -13.66 -21.47 -9.91
CA GLU A 282 -12.35 -21.93 -9.46
C GLU A 282 -11.27 -21.46 -10.44
N VAL A 283 -10.20 -20.86 -9.95
CA VAL A 283 -9.10 -20.34 -10.75
C VAL A 283 -7.84 -21.18 -10.55
N HIS A 284 -7.27 -21.65 -11.66
CA HIS A 284 -6.10 -22.53 -11.67
C HIS A 284 -4.93 -21.87 -12.41
N TYR A 285 -3.77 -21.72 -11.76
CA TYR A 285 -2.55 -21.16 -12.38
C TYR A 285 -1.59 -22.20 -12.91
N ALA A 286 -1.65 -23.44 -12.43
CA ALA A 286 -0.77 -24.50 -12.88
C ALA A 286 -1.53 -25.62 -13.62
N ARG A 287 -0.91 -26.19 -14.65
CA ARG A 287 -1.39 -27.42 -15.30
C ARG A 287 -1.02 -28.63 -14.42
N ARG A 288 -1.87 -29.64 -14.39
CA ARG A 288 -1.51 -30.96 -13.85
C ARG A 288 -0.25 -31.45 -14.59
N GLY A 289 0.84 -31.60 -13.87
CA GLY A 289 2.01 -32.32 -14.38
C GLY A 289 1.76 -33.84 -14.31
N LEU A 290 2.37 -34.61 -15.24
CA LEU A 290 2.21 -36.08 -15.26
C LEU A 290 2.64 -36.76 -13.93
N LEU A 291 3.49 -36.13 -13.12
CA LEU A 291 4.15 -36.71 -11.93
C LEU A 291 3.98 -35.89 -10.65
N ARG A 292 3.24 -34.77 -10.68
CA ARG A 292 3.00 -33.93 -9.47
C ARG A 292 1.52 -33.63 -9.34
N PRO A 293 0.92 -33.71 -8.12
CA PRO A 293 -0.44 -33.27 -7.89
C PRO A 293 -0.54 -31.79 -8.28
N ALA A 294 -1.68 -31.40 -8.87
CA ALA A 294 -1.95 -30.00 -9.16
C ALA A 294 -1.97 -29.21 -7.84
N PRO A 295 -1.36 -28.02 -7.78
CA PRO A 295 -1.53 -27.16 -6.62
C PRO A 295 -3.02 -26.81 -6.45
N PRO A 296 -3.46 -26.50 -5.21
CA PRO A 296 -4.83 -26.12 -4.95
C PRO A 296 -5.23 -24.90 -5.80
N PRO A 297 -6.52 -24.78 -6.16
CA PRO A 297 -7.01 -23.61 -6.89
C PRO A 297 -6.82 -22.34 -6.05
N ALA A 298 -6.66 -21.21 -6.74
CA ALA A 298 -6.53 -19.90 -6.08
C ALA A 298 -7.88 -19.39 -5.57
N THR A 299 -9.00 -19.92 -6.09
CA THR A 299 -10.35 -19.65 -5.61
C THR A 299 -11.12 -20.97 -5.60
N ASN A 300 -12.02 -21.13 -4.64
CA ASN A 300 -12.71 -22.36 -4.37
C ASN A 300 -14.23 -22.13 -4.49
N ALA A 301 -14.80 -22.50 -5.63
CA ALA A 301 -16.25 -22.46 -5.91
C ALA A 301 -16.91 -21.10 -5.55
N VAL A 302 -16.35 -19.98 -6.04
CA VAL A 302 -16.84 -18.64 -5.71
C VAL A 302 -18.10 -18.30 -6.51
N ASP A 303 -19.16 -17.89 -5.81
CA ASP A 303 -20.38 -17.33 -6.36
C ASP A 303 -20.43 -15.82 -6.14
N LEU A 304 -20.46 -15.02 -7.23
CA LEU A 304 -20.43 -13.57 -7.16
C LEU A 304 -21.40 -12.96 -8.19
N THR A 305 -22.18 -11.98 -7.77
CA THR A 305 -23.07 -11.25 -8.68
C THR A 305 -22.82 -9.74 -8.63
N VAL A 306 -22.81 -9.10 -9.79
CA VAL A 306 -22.74 -7.63 -9.95
C VAL A 306 -23.98 -7.16 -10.70
N ARG A 307 -24.70 -6.19 -10.14
CA ARG A 307 -25.89 -5.59 -10.77
C ARG A 307 -25.51 -4.45 -11.71
N ALA A 308 -26.44 -4.09 -12.62
CA ALA A 308 -26.20 -2.93 -13.48
C ALA A 308 -26.08 -1.66 -12.67
N GLY A 309 -25.07 -0.84 -12.97
CA GLY A 309 -24.73 0.39 -12.24
C GLY A 309 -24.24 0.18 -10.81
N GLU A 310 -24.10 -1.04 -10.30
CA GLU A 310 -23.62 -1.32 -8.94
C GLU A 310 -22.13 -1.05 -8.78
N ILE A 311 -21.72 -0.58 -7.60
CA ILE A 311 -20.34 -0.71 -7.10
C ILE A 311 -20.35 -1.85 -6.09
N LEU A 312 -19.80 -3.01 -6.49
CA LEU A 312 -19.56 -4.13 -5.61
C LEU A 312 -18.10 -4.06 -5.11
N GLY A 313 -17.93 -3.90 -3.81
CA GLY A 313 -16.62 -4.00 -3.17
C GLY A 313 -16.20 -5.45 -3.01
N LEU A 314 -14.94 -5.79 -3.28
CA LEU A 314 -14.37 -7.10 -3.00
C LEU A 314 -13.13 -6.91 -2.11
N VAL A 315 -13.23 -7.35 -0.85
CA VAL A 315 -12.19 -7.16 0.17
C VAL A 315 -11.69 -8.50 0.74
N GLY A 316 -10.56 -8.47 1.43
CA GLY A 316 -9.94 -9.64 2.07
C GLY A 316 -8.42 -9.52 2.15
N GLU A 317 -7.78 -10.45 2.88
CA GLU A 317 -6.31 -10.50 3.02
C GLU A 317 -5.58 -10.69 1.69
N SER A 318 -4.28 -10.37 1.67
CA SER A 318 -3.42 -10.65 0.52
C SER A 318 -3.38 -12.17 0.25
N GLY A 319 -3.53 -12.56 -1.01
CA GLY A 319 -3.60 -13.98 -1.40
C GLY A 319 -4.95 -14.65 -1.18
N SER A 320 -6.02 -13.92 -0.78
CA SER A 320 -7.37 -14.50 -0.63
C SER A 320 -8.07 -14.85 -1.95
N GLY A 321 -7.50 -14.50 -3.12
CA GLY A 321 -8.06 -14.84 -4.43
C GLY A 321 -8.74 -13.69 -5.19
N LYS A 322 -8.81 -12.47 -4.65
CA LYS A 322 -9.48 -11.30 -5.26
C LYS A 322 -9.01 -11.01 -6.69
N SER A 323 -7.71 -10.83 -6.88
CA SER A 323 -7.14 -10.58 -8.22
C SER A 323 -7.25 -11.81 -9.14
N SER A 324 -7.38 -13.01 -8.58
CA SER A 324 -7.64 -14.23 -9.37
C SER A 324 -9.04 -14.20 -9.97
N ILE A 325 -10.05 -13.79 -9.20
CA ILE A 325 -11.41 -13.55 -9.71
C ILE A 325 -11.38 -12.47 -10.82
N ALA A 326 -10.72 -11.32 -10.58
CA ALA A 326 -10.59 -10.28 -11.59
C ALA A 326 -9.99 -10.79 -12.90
N ARG A 327 -8.95 -11.62 -12.83
CA ARG A 327 -8.30 -12.22 -13.99
C ARG A 327 -9.17 -13.28 -14.69
N ALA A 328 -9.93 -14.06 -13.94
CA ALA A 328 -10.89 -15.00 -14.51
C ALA A 328 -12.01 -14.26 -15.28
N LEU A 329 -12.61 -13.24 -14.66
CA LEU A 329 -13.66 -12.42 -15.28
C LEU A 329 -13.18 -11.66 -16.53
N THR A 330 -11.89 -11.46 -16.71
CA THR A 330 -11.31 -10.80 -17.90
C THR A 330 -10.65 -11.78 -18.89
N GLY A 331 -10.72 -13.09 -18.62
CA GLY A 331 -10.10 -14.12 -19.45
C GLY A 331 -8.57 -14.13 -19.40
N LEU A 332 -7.97 -13.51 -18.39
CA LEU A 332 -6.52 -13.48 -18.14
C LEU A 332 -6.04 -14.67 -17.31
N ALA A 333 -6.96 -15.40 -16.67
CA ALA A 333 -6.68 -16.65 -15.97
C ALA A 333 -7.67 -17.73 -16.41
N ARG A 334 -7.23 -18.99 -16.35
CA ARG A 334 -8.11 -20.14 -16.60
C ARG A 334 -9.01 -20.36 -15.40
N PHE A 335 -10.26 -20.67 -15.65
CA PHE A 335 -11.25 -20.95 -14.62
C PHE A 335 -12.10 -22.17 -14.99
N SER A 336 -12.72 -22.77 -14.03
CA SER A 336 -13.88 -23.65 -14.13
C SER A 336 -15.09 -22.97 -13.49
N GLY A 337 -16.30 -23.48 -13.77
CA GLY A 337 -17.57 -22.82 -13.44
C GLY A 337 -18.11 -22.02 -14.63
N ASP A 338 -19.15 -21.23 -14.40
CA ASP A 338 -19.86 -20.47 -15.42
C ASP A 338 -19.86 -18.96 -15.12
N ILE A 339 -19.64 -18.13 -16.13
CA ILE A 339 -19.80 -16.67 -16.05
C ILE A 339 -20.97 -16.27 -16.95
N ALA A 340 -22.04 -15.75 -16.39
CA ALA A 340 -23.12 -15.14 -17.15
C ALA A 340 -22.91 -13.62 -17.17
N PHE A 341 -22.89 -13.02 -18.37
CA PHE A 341 -22.77 -11.58 -18.56
C PHE A 341 -23.82 -11.09 -19.55
N ALA A 342 -24.67 -10.16 -19.11
CA ALA A 342 -25.78 -9.61 -19.89
C ALA A 342 -26.63 -10.69 -20.58
N GLY A 343 -26.94 -11.78 -19.85
CA GLY A 343 -27.75 -12.90 -20.33
C GLY A 343 -27.01 -13.96 -21.15
N ARG A 344 -25.72 -13.80 -21.41
CA ARG A 344 -24.88 -14.77 -22.15
C ARG A 344 -23.98 -15.54 -21.17
N THR A 345 -23.98 -16.87 -21.26
CA THR A 345 -23.13 -17.75 -20.46
C THR A 345 -21.79 -18.02 -21.17
N LEU A 346 -20.70 -17.93 -20.42
CA LEU A 346 -19.31 -18.13 -20.82
C LEU A 346 -18.70 -19.19 -19.91
N ARG A 347 -18.06 -20.21 -20.47
CA ARG A 347 -17.44 -21.33 -19.73
C ARG A 347 -15.92 -21.33 -19.78
N SER A 348 -15.36 -20.48 -20.64
CA SER A 348 -13.92 -20.38 -20.82
C SER A 348 -13.52 -18.97 -21.28
N GLY A 349 -12.24 -18.65 -21.19
CA GLY A 349 -11.70 -17.41 -21.77
C GLY A 349 -11.84 -17.33 -23.29
N ASP A 350 -12.02 -18.45 -23.98
CA ASP A 350 -12.20 -18.51 -25.44
C ASP A 350 -13.60 -18.04 -25.86
N ASP A 351 -14.59 -18.16 -24.97
CA ASP A 351 -15.96 -17.64 -25.17
C ASP A 351 -16.02 -16.11 -25.03
N MET A 352 -14.99 -15.48 -24.47
CA MET A 352 -14.88 -14.04 -24.26
C MET A 352 -14.46 -13.34 -25.56
N ASP A 353 -15.42 -13.11 -26.44
CA ASP A 353 -15.24 -12.45 -27.72
C ASP A 353 -14.91 -10.94 -27.59
N ARG A 354 -14.78 -10.27 -28.73
CA ARG A 354 -14.46 -8.83 -28.79
C ARG A 354 -15.54 -7.98 -28.12
N ALA A 355 -16.81 -8.36 -28.21
CA ALA A 355 -17.91 -7.62 -27.58
C ALA A 355 -17.83 -7.70 -26.05
N TYR A 356 -17.61 -8.90 -25.51
CA TYR A 356 -17.37 -9.09 -24.08
C TYR A 356 -16.17 -8.27 -23.59
N ARG A 357 -15.03 -8.37 -24.30
CA ARG A 357 -13.80 -7.64 -23.95
C ARG A 357 -13.94 -6.12 -24.07
N ARG A 358 -14.85 -5.61 -24.89
CA ARG A 358 -15.22 -4.20 -24.92
C ARG A 358 -16.02 -3.82 -23.66
N ASP A 359 -17.02 -4.63 -23.33
CA ASP A 359 -17.98 -4.33 -22.26
C ASP A 359 -17.42 -4.58 -20.85
N VAL A 360 -16.39 -5.44 -20.71
CA VAL A 360 -15.71 -5.74 -19.45
C VAL A 360 -14.25 -5.30 -19.52
N GLN A 361 -13.89 -4.28 -18.76
CA GLN A 361 -12.53 -3.72 -18.73
C GLN A 361 -11.91 -3.83 -17.34
N ILE A 362 -10.57 -3.85 -17.27
CA ILE A 362 -9.83 -3.90 -16.01
C ILE A 362 -8.83 -2.75 -15.93
N VAL A 363 -8.77 -2.13 -14.75
CA VAL A 363 -7.70 -1.22 -14.34
C VAL A 363 -6.85 -1.95 -13.30
N PHE A 364 -5.55 -2.10 -13.58
CA PHE A 364 -4.63 -2.86 -12.74
C PHE A 364 -4.01 -2.02 -11.62
N GLN A 365 -3.58 -2.69 -10.58
CA GLN A 365 -2.92 -2.11 -9.40
C GLN A 365 -1.70 -1.24 -9.74
N HIS A 366 -0.83 -1.74 -10.63
CA HIS A 366 0.39 -1.05 -11.04
C HIS A 366 0.26 -0.51 -12.46
N PRO A 367 0.07 0.81 -12.64
CA PRO A 367 -0.06 1.38 -13.99
C PRO A 367 1.21 1.20 -14.82
N ASP A 368 2.40 1.17 -14.21
CA ASP A 368 3.67 0.94 -14.91
C ASP A 368 3.73 -0.41 -15.63
N SER A 369 3.13 -1.45 -15.05
CA SER A 369 3.06 -2.78 -15.69
C SER A 369 2.01 -2.86 -16.79
N SER A 370 1.07 -1.93 -16.81
CA SER A 370 -0.07 -1.93 -17.75
C SER A 370 0.10 -0.96 -18.92
N LEU A 371 0.95 0.06 -18.79
CA LEU A 371 1.25 1.04 -19.83
C LEU A 371 2.57 0.67 -20.54
N ASN A 372 2.53 0.47 -21.87
CA ASN A 372 3.75 0.17 -22.61
C ASN A 372 4.71 1.39 -22.58
N PRO A 373 5.91 1.27 -21.98
CA PRO A 373 6.84 2.39 -21.85
C PRO A 373 7.43 2.88 -23.18
N ARG A 374 7.27 2.10 -24.27
CA ARG A 374 7.75 2.43 -25.60
C ARG A 374 6.71 3.14 -26.47
N HIS A 375 5.53 3.45 -25.92
CA HIS A 375 4.46 4.14 -26.64
C HIS A 375 4.16 5.46 -25.94
N ARG A 376 3.80 6.49 -26.71
CA ARG A 376 3.28 7.74 -26.19
C ARG A 376 1.88 7.54 -25.63
N ILE A 377 1.46 8.39 -24.70
CA ILE A 377 0.13 8.32 -24.09
C ILE A 377 -0.98 8.35 -25.15
N GLY A 378 -0.85 9.20 -26.18
CA GLY A 378 -1.80 9.24 -27.29
C GLY A 378 -1.92 7.92 -28.05
N GLU A 379 -0.82 7.20 -28.26
CA GLU A 379 -0.81 5.87 -28.90
C GLU A 379 -1.50 4.82 -28.01
N ILE A 380 -1.20 4.85 -26.70
CA ILE A 380 -1.80 3.95 -25.72
C ILE A 380 -3.34 4.12 -25.71
N LEU A 381 -3.84 5.36 -25.70
CA LEU A 381 -5.27 5.67 -25.66
C LEU A 381 -5.97 5.48 -27.02
N SER A 382 -5.29 5.70 -28.14
CA SER A 382 -5.86 5.49 -29.48
C SER A 382 -6.08 4.01 -29.80
N ARG A 383 -5.32 3.09 -29.18
CA ARG A 383 -5.41 1.65 -29.47
C ARG A 383 -6.79 1.06 -29.13
N PRO A 384 -7.37 1.22 -27.91
CA PRO A 384 -8.71 0.73 -27.63
C PRO A 384 -9.78 1.45 -28.46
N LEU A 385 -9.63 2.75 -28.76
CA LEU A 385 -10.55 3.46 -29.66
C LEU A 385 -10.60 2.77 -31.03
N LYS A 386 -9.45 2.55 -31.66
CA LYS A 386 -9.37 1.84 -32.96
C LYS A 386 -9.93 0.41 -32.89
N LEU A 387 -9.63 -0.30 -31.79
CA LEU A 387 -10.07 -1.68 -31.61
C LEU A 387 -11.59 -1.79 -31.47
N TYR A 388 -12.24 -0.84 -30.78
CA TYR A 388 -13.68 -0.91 -30.45
C TYR A 388 -14.54 0.06 -31.25
N GLY A 389 -14.01 0.65 -32.34
CA GLY A 389 -14.80 1.47 -33.29
C GLY A 389 -14.97 2.95 -32.87
N GLY A 390 -14.15 3.43 -31.93
CA GLY A 390 -14.06 4.85 -31.61
C GLY A 390 -13.15 5.64 -32.57
N ASN A 391 -13.20 6.96 -32.50
CA ASN A 391 -12.36 7.85 -33.31
C ASN A 391 -11.05 8.17 -32.56
N PRO A 392 -9.87 8.02 -33.17
CA PRO A 392 -8.59 8.43 -32.57
C PRO A 392 -8.51 9.91 -32.16
N VAL A 393 -9.32 10.78 -32.75
CA VAL A 393 -9.46 12.20 -32.36
C VAL A 393 -9.99 12.35 -30.93
N ASP A 394 -10.70 11.34 -30.41
CA ASP A 394 -11.26 11.36 -29.04
C ASP A 394 -10.18 11.22 -27.93
N VAL A 395 -8.89 11.05 -28.26
CA VAL A 395 -7.80 10.97 -27.26
C VAL A 395 -7.75 12.23 -26.39
N ALA A 396 -7.91 13.41 -26.96
CA ALA A 396 -7.92 14.66 -26.19
C ALA A 396 -9.09 14.67 -25.20
N ARG A 397 -10.28 14.28 -25.62
CA ARG A 397 -11.47 14.16 -24.77
C ARG A 397 -11.28 13.14 -23.64
N LEU A 398 -10.68 11.97 -23.93
CA LEU A 398 -10.38 10.96 -22.91
C LEU A 398 -9.41 11.49 -21.84
N LEU A 399 -8.39 12.28 -22.25
CA LEU A 399 -7.48 12.91 -21.31
C LEU A 399 -8.21 13.96 -20.44
N GLU A 400 -9.04 14.79 -21.03
CA GLU A 400 -9.84 15.77 -20.31
C GLU A 400 -10.82 15.11 -19.32
N GLN A 401 -11.48 14.02 -19.70
CA GLN A 401 -12.38 13.24 -18.82
C GLN A 401 -11.64 12.74 -17.56
N VAL A 402 -10.35 12.40 -17.67
CA VAL A 402 -9.54 12.00 -16.51
C VAL A 402 -8.77 13.17 -15.90
N ARG A 403 -9.16 14.42 -16.21
CA ARG A 403 -8.57 15.66 -15.69
C ARG A 403 -7.07 15.78 -16.00
N LEU A 404 -6.65 15.36 -17.20
CA LEU A 404 -5.31 15.55 -17.74
C LEU A 404 -5.35 16.48 -18.97
N PRO A 405 -4.36 17.37 -19.14
CA PRO A 405 -4.26 18.20 -20.34
C PRO A 405 -4.13 17.37 -21.62
N ALA A 406 -4.77 17.80 -22.70
CA ALA A 406 -4.66 17.14 -24.02
C ALA A 406 -3.21 17.03 -24.52
N SER A 407 -2.33 17.97 -24.12
CA SER A 407 -0.89 17.95 -24.43
C SER A 407 -0.16 16.70 -23.91
N TYR A 408 -0.74 16.00 -22.93
CA TYR A 408 -0.15 14.77 -22.41
C TYR A 408 -0.14 13.63 -23.44
N ALA A 409 -0.92 13.72 -24.50
CA ALA A 409 -0.89 12.76 -25.60
C ALA A 409 0.52 12.56 -26.19
N SER A 410 1.37 13.59 -26.19
CA SER A 410 2.73 13.54 -26.69
C SER A 410 3.77 13.01 -25.70
N ARG A 411 3.41 12.88 -24.39
CA ARG A 411 4.32 12.41 -23.34
C ARG A 411 4.48 10.89 -23.37
N TRP A 412 5.58 10.44 -22.73
CA TRP A 412 5.85 9.04 -22.46
C TRP A 412 5.43 8.68 -21.02
N PRO A 413 5.09 7.40 -20.72
CA PRO A 413 4.71 7.00 -19.36
C PRO A 413 5.71 7.38 -18.27
N HIS A 414 7.01 7.30 -18.51
CA HIS A 414 8.04 7.66 -17.54
C HIS A 414 8.09 9.16 -17.19
N GLN A 415 7.42 10.01 -17.96
CA GLN A 415 7.33 11.46 -17.72
C GLN A 415 6.12 11.84 -16.85
N LEU A 416 5.34 10.85 -16.41
CA LEU A 416 4.14 11.03 -15.61
C LEU A 416 4.38 10.57 -14.17
N SER A 417 3.74 11.25 -13.22
CA SER A 417 3.63 10.79 -11.83
C SER A 417 2.79 9.52 -11.71
N GLY A 418 2.84 8.83 -10.57
CA GLY A 418 2.04 7.63 -10.31
C GLY A 418 0.53 7.87 -10.48
N GLY A 419 0.00 8.96 -9.92
CA GLY A 419 -1.41 9.33 -10.05
C GLY A 419 -1.81 9.69 -11.48
N GLU A 420 -0.93 10.38 -12.26
CA GLU A 420 -1.19 10.67 -13.67
C GLU A 420 -1.19 9.40 -14.52
N LYS A 421 -0.27 8.46 -14.28
CA LYS A 421 -0.28 7.15 -14.93
C LYS A 421 -1.56 6.38 -14.63
N GLN A 422 -2.04 6.43 -13.39
CA GLN A 422 -3.30 5.80 -13.00
C GLN A 422 -4.51 6.41 -13.74
N ARG A 423 -4.56 7.74 -13.87
CA ARG A 423 -5.58 8.43 -14.68
C ARG A 423 -5.54 8.00 -16.14
N VAL A 424 -4.35 7.83 -16.74
CA VAL A 424 -4.20 7.29 -18.10
C VAL A 424 -4.69 5.85 -18.20
N ALA A 425 -4.41 5.00 -17.21
CA ALA A 425 -4.90 3.63 -17.18
C ALA A 425 -6.44 3.56 -17.10
N ILE A 426 -7.05 4.46 -16.30
CA ILE A 426 -8.51 4.64 -16.24
C ILE A 426 -9.05 5.11 -17.61
N ALA A 427 -8.47 6.16 -18.21
CA ALA A 427 -8.87 6.66 -19.52
C ALA A 427 -8.83 5.55 -20.59
N ARG A 428 -7.81 4.70 -20.56
CA ARG A 428 -7.67 3.55 -21.46
C ARG A 428 -8.83 2.55 -21.32
N ALA A 429 -9.24 2.26 -20.08
CA ALA A 429 -10.36 1.35 -19.83
C ALA A 429 -11.68 1.97 -20.30
N PHE A 430 -11.90 3.26 -20.04
CA PHE A 430 -13.13 3.96 -20.46
C PHE A 430 -13.21 4.28 -21.95
N ALA A 431 -12.09 4.23 -22.69
CA ALA A 431 -12.08 4.37 -24.14
C ALA A 431 -12.96 3.32 -24.86
N ALA A 432 -13.20 2.17 -24.24
CA ALA A 432 -14.08 1.12 -24.73
C ALA A 432 -15.57 1.36 -24.41
N ARG A 433 -15.92 2.36 -23.61
CA ARG A 433 -17.26 2.58 -23.03
C ARG A 433 -17.80 1.31 -22.35
N PRO A 434 -17.14 0.80 -21.34
CA PRO A 434 -17.46 -0.48 -20.73
C PRO A 434 -18.78 -0.43 -19.95
N LYS A 435 -19.45 -1.59 -19.83
CA LYS A 435 -20.58 -1.78 -18.91
C LYS A 435 -20.11 -2.19 -17.52
N LEU A 436 -18.97 -2.87 -17.42
CA LEU A 436 -18.35 -3.29 -16.17
C LEU A 436 -16.86 -2.90 -16.18
N VAL A 437 -16.43 -2.21 -15.11
CA VAL A 437 -15.00 -1.92 -14.86
C VAL A 437 -14.56 -2.65 -13.60
N ILE A 438 -13.53 -3.46 -13.72
CA ILE A 438 -12.87 -4.13 -12.60
C ILE A 438 -11.70 -3.27 -12.19
N CYS A 439 -11.73 -2.76 -10.95
CA CYS A 439 -10.68 -1.94 -10.35
C CYS A 439 -9.88 -2.83 -9.40
N ASP A 440 -8.70 -3.33 -9.83
CA ASP A 440 -7.87 -4.25 -9.04
C ASP A 440 -6.82 -3.47 -8.24
N GLU A 441 -7.13 -3.17 -6.98
CA GLU A 441 -6.29 -2.44 -6.00
C GLU A 441 -5.68 -1.12 -6.54
N ILE A 442 -6.44 -0.38 -7.33
CA ILE A 442 -5.97 0.78 -8.09
C ILE A 442 -5.54 1.98 -7.23
N THR A 443 -5.88 1.99 -5.97
CA THR A 443 -5.55 3.06 -5.00
C THR A 443 -4.38 2.69 -4.09
N ALA A 444 -4.00 1.42 -4.00
CA ALA A 444 -2.96 0.93 -3.09
C ALA A 444 -1.58 1.61 -3.24
N PRO A 445 -1.09 1.92 -4.47
CA PRO A 445 0.21 2.57 -4.64
C PRO A 445 0.15 4.11 -4.50
N LEU A 446 -1.01 4.68 -4.14
CA LEU A 446 -1.24 6.12 -4.12
C LEU A 446 -1.31 6.66 -2.69
N ASP A 447 -0.84 7.88 -2.49
CA ASP A 447 -1.08 8.60 -1.24
C ASP A 447 -2.56 9.00 -1.10
N VAL A 448 -2.97 9.30 0.13
CA VAL A 448 -4.38 9.51 0.51
C VAL A 448 -5.05 10.64 -0.30
N SER A 449 -4.32 11.71 -0.63
CA SER A 449 -4.86 12.85 -1.39
C SER A 449 -5.09 12.49 -2.86
N VAL A 450 -4.16 11.76 -3.49
CA VAL A 450 -4.33 11.27 -4.87
C VAL A 450 -5.39 10.17 -4.93
N GLN A 451 -5.45 9.29 -3.92
CA GLN A 451 -6.51 8.28 -3.78
C GLN A 451 -7.89 8.93 -3.80
N ALA A 452 -8.12 9.96 -2.97
CA ALA A 452 -9.41 10.68 -2.95
C ALA A 452 -9.79 11.25 -4.32
N GLN A 453 -8.82 11.86 -5.03
CA GLN A 453 -9.06 12.40 -6.38
C GLN A 453 -9.38 11.31 -7.42
N ILE A 454 -8.76 10.13 -7.33
CA ILE A 454 -9.06 8.99 -8.22
C ILE A 454 -10.47 8.45 -7.93
N ILE A 455 -10.88 8.38 -6.67
CA ILE A 455 -12.25 7.97 -6.30
C ILE A 455 -13.29 8.95 -6.83
N GLU A 456 -13.10 10.25 -6.64
CA GLU A 456 -14.00 11.27 -7.21
C GLU A 456 -14.10 11.16 -8.73
N LEU A 457 -12.96 10.92 -9.41
CA LEU A 457 -12.94 10.72 -10.86
C LEU A 457 -13.76 9.49 -11.27
N LEU A 458 -13.58 8.36 -10.60
CA LEU A 458 -14.32 7.12 -10.91
C LEU A 458 -15.81 7.27 -10.64
N LEU A 459 -16.21 7.95 -9.57
CA LEU A 459 -17.62 8.23 -9.28
C LEU A 459 -18.24 9.14 -10.35
N ALA A 460 -17.50 10.16 -10.81
CA ALA A 460 -17.96 11.03 -11.91
C ALA A 460 -18.11 10.24 -13.23
N LEU A 461 -17.13 9.40 -13.58
CA LEU A 461 -17.20 8.55 -14.77
C LEU A 461 -18.35 7.53 -14.68
N ARG A 462 -18.63 6.98 -13.50
CA ARG A 462 -19.77 6.09 -13.29
C ARG A 462 -21.10 6.83 -13.51
N ALA A 463 -21.24 8.02 -12.96
CA ALA A 463 -22.44 8.84 -13.15
C ALA A 463 -22.68 9.21 -14.63
N GLU A 464 -21.61 9.45 -15.40
CA GLU A 464 -21.68 9.76 -16.84
C GLU A 464 -22.02 8.52 -17.69
N THR A 465 -21.45 7.34 -17.36
CA THR A 465 -21.50 6.16 -18.23
C THR A 465 -22.52 5.11 -17.79
N GLY A 466 -22.98 5.12 -16.56
CA GLY A 466 -23.79 4.05 -15.96
C GLY A 466 -23.05 2.74 -15.73
N ALA A 467 -21.72 2.70 -15.86
CA ALA A 467 -20.91 1.50 -15.70
C ALA A 467 -21.00 0.93 -14.29
N ALA A 468 -21.13 -0.39 -14.16
CA ALA A 468 -20.96 -1.09 -12.89
C ALA A 468 -19.48 -1.25 -12.55
N TYR A 469 -19.16 -1.32 -11.25
CA TYR A 469 -17.78 -1.55 -10.80
C TYR A 469 -17.68 -2.79 -9.91
N LEU A 470 -16.67 -3.62 -10.17
CA LEU A 470 -16.11 -4.56 -9.19
C LEU A 470 -14.85 -3.90 -8.63
N PHE A 471 -14.94 -3.37 -7.41
CA PHE A 471 -13.87 -2.60 -6.80
C PHE A 471 -13.13 -3.45 -5.77
N ILE A 472 -11.94 -3.90 -6.12
CA ILE A 472 -11.06 -4.72 -5.27
C ILE A 472 -10.14 -3.80 -4.51
N THR A 473 -10.14 -3.92 -3.18
CA THR A 473 -9.27 -3.14 -2.29
C THR A 473 -9.06 -3.88 -0.97
N HIS A 474 -8.01 -3.52 -0.26
CA HIS A 474 -7.83 -3.88 1.14
C HIS A 474 -8.28 -2.76 2.10
N ASP A 475 -8.58 -1.55 1.60
CA ASP A 475 -9.07 -0.43 2.41
C ASP A 475 -10.59 -0.54 2.63
N LEU A 476 -10.95 -1.07 3.80
CA LEU A 476 -12.35 -1.26 4.18
C LEU A 476 -13.08 0.08 4.41
N ASN A 477 -12.39 1.10 4.92
CA ASN A 477 -12.99 2.41 5.16
C ASN A 477 -13.35 3.08 3.84
N LEU A 478 -12.47 2.99 2.84
CA LEU A 478 -12.73 3.49 1.50
C LEU A 478 -13.91 2.77 0.86
N ILE A 479 -13.92 1.44 0.87
CA ILE A 479 -14.97 0.70 0.17
C ILE A 479 -16.35 0.90 0.82
N ARG A 480 -16.41 1.08 2.15
CA ARG A 480 -17.64 1.44 2.87
C ARG A 480 -18.21 2.79 2.46
N GLN A 481 -17.38 3.72 1.98
CA GLN A 481 -17.85 5.03 1.48
C GLN A 481 -18.51 4.93 0.11
N ILE A 482 -18.05 4.03 -0.76
CA ILE A 482 -18.41 4.05 -2.19
C ILE A 482 -19.24 2.85 -2.66
N ALA A 483 -19.16 1.71 -1.99
CA ALA A 483 -19.83 0.49 -2.43
C ALA A 483 -21.31 0.44 -2.03
N HIS A 484 -22.12 -0.25 -2.81
CA HIS A 484 -23.51 -0.61 -2.46
C HIS A 484 -23.52 -1.90 -1.63
N ARG A 485 -22.71 -2.88 -2.05
CA ARG A 485 -22.51 -4.16 -1.36
C ARG A 485 -21.01 -4.43 -1.24
N ILE A 486 -20.65 -5.20 -0.20
CA ILE A 486 -19.27 -5.64 0.01
C ILE A 486 -19.26 -7.16 0.10
N ALA A 487 -18.41 -7.76 -0.71
CA ALA A 487 -18.07 -9.16 -0.74
C ALA A 487 -16.73 -9.37 -0.02
N VAL A 488 -16.66 -10.33 0.89
CA VAL A 488 -15.46 -10.62 1.69
C VAL A 488 -14.91 -11.97 1.29
N MET A 489 -13.64 -11.98 0.84
CA MET A 489 -12.93 -13.22 0.48
C MET A 489 -11.91 -13.62 1.53
N ARG A 490 -11.87 -14.91 1.84
CA ARG A 490 -10.87 -15.53 2.70
C ARG A 490 -10.42 -16.86 2.13
N ARG A 491 -9.12 -17.03 1.91
CA ARG A 491 -8.49 -18.30 1.45
C ARG A 491 -9.17 -18.94 0.23
N GLY A 492 -9.55 -18.12 -0.73
CA GLY A 492 -10.18 -18.58 -1.96
C GLY A 492 -11.71 -18.70 -1.91
N GLU A 493 -12.34 -18.44 -0.77
CA GLU A 493 -13.78 -18.57 -0.56
C GLU A 493 -14.43 -17.19 -0.31
N LEU A 494 -15.67 -17.03 -0.72
CA LEU A 494 -16.50 -15.89 -0.38
C LEU A 494 -17.21 -16.20 0.96
N VAL A 495 -16.88 -15.42 2.01
CA VAL A 495 -17.41 -15.67 3.36
C VAL A 495 -18.62 -14.80 3.70
N ASP A 496 -18.70 -13.59 3.13
CA ASP A 496 -19.85 -12.67 3.24
C ASP A 496 -20.04 -11.91 1.92
N CYS A 497 -21.30 -11.54 1.62
CA CYS A 497 -21.66 -10.61 0.56
C CYS A 497 -22.91 -9.84 0.98
N LEU A 498 -22.74 -8.67 1.56
CA LEU A 498 -23.79 -7.92 2.27
C LEU A 498 -23.89 -6.47 1.75
N PRO A 499 -25.10 -5.86 1.84
CA PRO A 499 -25.23 -4.41 1.73
C PRO A 499 -24.33 -3.71 2.75
N VAL A 500 -23.79 -2.53 2.40
CA VAL A 500 -22.88 -1.79 3.30
C VAL A 500 -23.53 -1.48 4.64
N GLU A 501 -24.84 -1.21 4.67
CA GLU A 501 -25.60 -0.93 5.88
C GLU A 501 -25.70 -2.13 6.84
N ALA A 502 -25.59 -3.33 6.31
CA ALA A 502 -25.65 -4.58 7.08
C ALA A 502 -24.28 -5.04 7.58
N PHE A 503 -23.20 -4.32 7.25
CA PHE A 503 -21.85 -4.74 7.56
C PHE A 503 -21.52 -4.67 9.06
N ASP A 504 -22.16 -3.79 9.81
CA ASP A 504 -21.99 -3.65 11.27
C ASP A 504 -22.92 -4.57 12.09
N ALA A 505 -23.67 -5.49 11.44
CA ALA A 505 -24.59 -6.37 12.12
C ALA A 505 -23.89 -7.58 12.79
N ASP A 506 -24.50 -8.10 13.85
CA ASP A 506 -23.93 -9.20 14.65
C ASP A 506 -23.80 -10.55 13.91
N HIS A 507 -24.49 -10.71 12.78
CA HIS A 507 -24.52 -11.96 12.03
C HIS A 507 -23.42 -12.12 10.97
N VAL A 508 -22.52 -11.12 10.82
CA VAL A 508 -21.40 -11.22 9.87
C VAL A 508 -20.40 -12.30 10.28
N HIS A 509 -19.72 -12.87 9.29
CA HIS A 509 -18.71 -13.89 9.51
C HIS A 509 -17.61 -13.42 10.49
N PRO A 510 -17.06 -14.29 11.37
CA PRO A 510 -16.02 -13.91 12.34
C PRO A 510 -14.81 -13.21 11.70
N TYR A 511 -14.40 -13.64 10.52
CA TYR A 511 -13.31 -13.00 9.77
C TYR A 511 -13.66 -11.57 9.31
N THR A 512 -14.89 -11.31 8.90
CA THR A 512 -15.36 -9.96 8.55
C THR A 512 -15.26 -9.03 9.75
N ARG A 513 -15.66 -9.51 10.94
CA ARG A 513 -15.48 -8.76 12.20
C ARG A 513 -14.01 -8.50 12.53
N GLU A 514 -13.12 -9.48 12.33
CA GLU A 514 -11.68 -9.32 12.51
C GLU A 514 -11.13 -8.26 11.54
N LEU A 515 -11.54 -8.27 10.28
CA LEU A 515 -11.14 -7.31 9.26
C LEU A 515 -11.60 -5.89 9.61
N MET A 516 -12.83 -5.74 10.11
CA MET A 516 -13.38 -4.45 10.55
C MET A 516 -12.62 -3.91 11.77
N ALA A 517 -12.37 -4.75 12.76
CA ALA A 517 -11.62 -4.38 13.97
C ALA A 517 -10.17 -3.98 13.67
N ALA A 518 -9.56 -4.58 12.64
CA ALA A 518 -8.22 -4.27 12.19
C ALA A 518 -8.13 -2.97 11.38
N SER A 519 -9.26 -2.50 10.79
CA SER A 519 -9.27 -1.29 9.97
C SER A 519 -9.15 -0.04 10.84
N PRO A 520 -8.12 0.81 10.62
CA PRO A 520 -7.92 1.99 11.44
C PRO A 520 -9.02 3.01 11.17
N THR A 521 -9.87 3.25 12.16
CA THR A 521 -10.81 4.38 12.14
C THR A 521 -10.11 5.62 12.69
N PRO A 522 -10.17 6.77 12.00
CA PRO A 522 -9.68 8.02 12.58
C PRO A 522 -10.43 8.28 13.88
N VAL A 523 -9.70 8.44 14.99
CA VAL A 523 -10.33 8.84 16.26
C VAL A 523 -10.84 10.27 16.08
N GLY A 524 -12.17 10.42 16.06
CA GLY A 524 -12.87 11.71 15.95
C GLY A 524 -12.61 12.64 17.12
#